data_0a593e8ed5497fc9461439eaa8931695
#
_entry.id   0a593e8ed5497fc9461439eaa8931695
#
_cell.length_a   1.000
_cell.length_b   1.000
_cell.length_c   1.000
_cell.angle_alpha   90.00
_cell.angle_beta   90.00
_cell.angle_gamma   90.00
#
_symmetry.space_group_name_H-M   'P 1'
#
loop_
_entity.id
_entity.type
_entity.pdbx_description
1 polymer ?
#
loop_
_entity_poly.entity_id
_entity_poly.type
_entity_poly.pdbx_seq_one_letter_code
_entity_poly.pdbx_strand_id
1 'polypeptide(L)'
;MHDKPDESVGRLIEEFLTARATRKPSPHTLAAYRRDLTTIAALVSEDETTPLPLDQLPITALSPRVMRTAFARFAAPRAAASVHRAWSTWNSFFTFLVAEGVVPGNPMPAVGRPRTPLPQPKPLRGEDTPEELLAAVARDDGRQRDPWPERDLAVLSLALCAGLRLSELLALRVASLAGRPGERRVDVAGKGGRPRTVPIESGVDRVLADYLDSRRRRFGARSVRPDSPLLVDRRGEPLRRGGLQYLVESCYRRAGIGDRVPRGARLHALRHTFATRLAEDGASAAEIMRLLGHASLASSQTYIEVTAGQQRAAVRSNRTNRALAVLVGGRGDDS
;
A
#
# COMPACT_ATOMS: atom_id res chain seq x y z
N MET A 1 11.25 -43.94 -22.07
CA MET A 1 10.32 -43.15 -21.27
C MET A 1 10.85 -43.22 -19.84
N HIS A 2 11.63 -42.21 -19.40
CA HIS A 2 12.20 -42.20 -18.05
C HIS A 2 11.06 -41.86 -17.08
N ASP A 3 10.75 -42.84 -16.26
CA ASP A 3 9.87 -42.69 -15.10
C ASP A 3 10.58 -41.75 -14.12
N LYS A 4 10.34 -40.41 -14.28
CA LYS A 4 10.80 -39.44 -13.27
C LYS A 4 10.00 -39.72 -12.00
N PRO A 5 10.65 -39.88 -10.84
CA PRO A 5 9.91 -40.05 -9.59
C PRO A 5 8.92 -38.92 -9.44
N ASP A 6 7.69 -39.26 -9.07
CA ASP A 6 6.59 -38.34 -8.91
C ASP A 6 7.00 -37.32 -7.81
N GLU A 7 7.36 -36.09 -8.22
CA GLU A 7 7.94 -35.09 -7.33
C GLU A 7 6.84 -34.53 -6.43
N SER A 8 7.14 -34.43 -5.14
CA SER A 8 6.16 -33.93 -4.17
C SER A 8 5.93 -32.42 -4.30
N VAL A 9 4.69 -31.99 -4.12
CA VAL A 9 4.29 -30.58 -4.16
C VAL A 9 5.06 -29.75 -3.12
N GLY A 10 5.29 -30.30 -1.92
CA GLY A 10 6.04 -29.62 -0.87
C GLY A 10 7.46 -29.27 -1.30
N ARG A 11 8.20 -30.25 -1.86
CA ARG A 11 9.55 -30.03 -2.36
C ARG A 11 9.58 -29.02 -3.51
N LEU A 12 8.70 -29.14 -4.47
CA LEU A 12 8.62 -28.23 -5.61
C LEU A 12 8.28 -26.78 -5.21
N ILE A 13 7.47 -26.59 -4.16
CA ILE A 13 7.23 -25.27 -3.57
C ILE A 13 8.52 -24.65 -3.04
N GLU A 14 9.35 -25.41 -2.32
CA GLU A 14 10.64 -24.92 -1.81
C GLU A 14 11.62 -24.56 -2.93
N GLU A 15 11.70 -25.38 -3.96
CA GLU A 15 12.51 -25.12 -5.15
C GLU A 15 12.05 -23.84 -5.86
N PHE A 16 10.75 -23.66 -6.07
CA PHE A 16 10.18 -22.43 -6.60
C PHE A 16 10.52 -21.20 -5.77
N LEU A 17 10.36 -21.29 -4.44
CA LEU A 17 10.66 -20.17 -3.55
C LEU A 17 12.15 -19.82 -3.56
N THR A 18 13.02 -20.82 -3.64
CA THR A 18 14.47 -20.66 -3.79
C THR A 18 14.80 -19.97 -5.12
N ALA A 19 14.24 -20.43 -6.23
CA ALA A 19 14.39 -19.80 -7.53
C ALA A 19 13.87 -18.34 -7.53
N ARG A 20 12.76 -18.07 -6.84
CA ARG A 20 12.24 -16.69 -6.70
C ARG A 20 13.12 -15.80 -5.84
N ALA A 21 13.82 -16.35 -4.84
CA ALA A 21 14.72 -15.59 -3.97
C ALA A 21 15.88 -14.95 -4.75
N THR A 22 16.32 -15.52 -5.87
CA THR A 22 17.37 -14.95 -6.75
C THR A 22 17.02 -13.56 -7.28
N ARG A 23 15.73 -13.26 -7.43
CA ARG A 23 15.23 -11.94 -7.87
C ARG A 23 15.13 -10.93 -6.71
N LYS A 24 15.67 -11.25 -5.53
CA LYS A 24 15.66 -10.42 -4.31
C LYS A 24 14.27 -9.82 -3.97
N PRO A 25 13.19 -10.62 -3.96
CA PRO A 25 11.90 -10.14 -3.51
C PRO A 25 11.94 -9.84 -2.02
N SER A 26 10.97 -9.03 -1.52
CA SER A 26 10.88 -8.82 -0.07
C SER A 26 10.56 -10.13 0.65
N PRO A 27 11.05 -10.33 1.92
CA PRO A 27 10.69 -11.50 2.73
C PRO A 27 9.16 -11.69 2.84
N HIS A 28 8.40 -10.60 2.90
CA HIS A 28 6.93 -10.65 2.92
C HIS A 28 6.33 -11.22 1.61
N THR A 29 6.99 -11.01 0.47
CA THR A 29 6.54 -11.56 -0.82
C THR A 29 6.71 -13.07 -0.84
N LEU A 30 7.85 -13.57 -0.41
CA LEU A 30 8.10 -15.03 -0.34
C LEU A 30 7.17 -15.70 0.68
N ALA A 31 6.96 -15.09 1.84
CA ALA A 31 6.01 -15.60 2.85
C ALA A 31 4.56 -15.61 2.31
N ALA A 32 4.17 -14.62 1.50
CA ALA A 32 2.85 -14.61 0.86
C ALA A 32 2.73 -15.71 -0.20
N TYR A 33 3.75 -15.92 -1.02
CA TYR A 33 3.79 -17.00 -2.00
C TYR A 33 3.68 -18.36 -1.31
N ARG A 34 4.52 -18.61 -0.31
CA ARG A 34 4.45 -19.83 0.49
C ARG A 34 3.04 -20.08 1.00
N ARG A 35 2.45 -19.12 1.69
CA ARG A 35 1.10 -19.25 2.25
C ARG A 35 0.05 -19.53 1.19
N ASP A 36 0.06 -18.83 0.05
CA ASP A 36 -0.92 -19.03 -1.00
C ASP A 36 -0.78 -20.44 -1.63
N LEU A 37 0.45 -20.93 -1.83
CA LEU A 37 0.73 -22.26 -2.34
C LEU A 37 0.32 -23.35 -1.34
N THR A 38 0.80 -23.26 -0.10
CA THR A 38 0.52 -24.29 0.92
C THR A 38 -0.97 -24.38 1.27
N THR A 39 -1.68 -23.22 1.32
CA THR A 39 -3.10 -23.24 1.65
C THR A 39 -3.93 -23.96 0.59
N ILE A 40 -3.67 -23.75 -0.70
CA ILE A 40 -4.46 -24.38 -1.77
C ILE A 40 -4.01 -25.83 -1.95
N ALA A 41 -2.73 -26.15 -1.82
CA ALA A 41 -2.26 -27.53 -1.84
C ALA A 41 -2.87 -28.37 -0.71
N ALA A 42 -3.04 -27.79 0.48
CA ALA A 42 -3.75 -28.47 1.58
C ALA A 42 -5.21 -28.77 1.23
N LEU A 43 -5.91 -27.83 0.55
CA LEU A 43 -7.29 -28.10 0.08
C LEU A 43 -7.38 -29.19 -0.98
N VAL A 44 -6.33 -29.38 -1.79
CA VAL A 44 -6.24 -30.51 -2.72
C VAL A 44 -6.05 -31.81 -1.96
N SER A 45 -5.12 -31.84 -1.00
CA SER A 45 -4.85 -33.02 -0.18
C SER A 45 -6.07 -33.47 0.62
N GLU A 46 -6.91 -32.57 1.11
CA GLU A 46 -8.14 -32.88 1.84
C GLU A 46 -9.23 -33.57 0.98
N ASP A 47 -9.15 -33.45 -0.35
CA ASP A 47 -10.06 -34.14 -1.29
C ASP A 47 -9.65 -35.61 -1.56
N GLU A 48 -8.45 -36.00 -1.12
CA GLU A 48 -8.01 -37.40 -1.17
C GLU A 48 -8.71 -38.22 -0.08
N THR A 49 -8.85 -39.53 -0.29
CA THR A 49 -9.47 -40.45 0.66
C THR A 49 -8.77 -40.42 2.03
N THR A 50 -7.48 -40.13 2.03
CA THR A 50 -6.66 -39.90 3.21
C THR A 50 -5.82 -38.63 2.95
N PRO A 51 -5.98 -37.56 3.76
CA PRO A 51 -5.19 -36.34 3.60
C PRO A 51 -3.69 -36.64 3.68
N LEU A 52 -2.95 -36.22 2.65
CA LEU A 52 -1.51 -36.41 2.57
C LEU A 52 -0.75 -35.14 3.02
N PRO A 53 0.37 -35.28 3.74
CA PRO A 53 1.31 -34.19 3.91
C PRO A 53 1.80 -33.65 2.55
N LEU A 54 2.11 -32.34 2.44
CA LEU A 54 2.50 -31.73 1.16
C LEU A 54 3.79 -32.30 0.57
N ASP A 55 4.64 -32.85 1.40
CA ASP A 55 5.87 -33.58 1.03
C ASP A 55 5.61 -34.99 0.48
N GLN A 56 4.37 -35.47 0.60
CA GLN A 56 3.90 -36.73 0.04
C GLN A 56 2.85 -36.53 -1.06
N LEU A 57 2.30 -35.33 -1.21
CA LEU A 57 1.32 -35.02 -2.25
C LEU A 57 2.02 -34.98 -3.62
N PRO A 58 1.70 -35.89 -4.56
CA PRO A 58 2.35 -35.92 -5.85
C PRO A 58 1.90 -34.75 -6.72
N ILE A 59 2.80 -34.23 -7.58
CA ILE A 59 2.46 -33.13 -8.49
C ILE A 59 1.35 -33.52 -9.49
N THR A 60 1.23 -34.77 -9.82
CA THR A 60 0.22 -35.33 -10.71
C THR A 60 -1.20 -35.21 -10.14
N ALA A 61 -1.37 -35.10 -8.82
CA ALA A 61 -2.65 -34.83 -8.18
C ALA A 61 -3.21 -33.44 -8.55
N LEU A 62 -2.37 -32.48 -8.97
CA LEU A 62 -2.78 -31.11 -9.29
C LEU A 62 -3.38 -30.96 -10.71
N SER A 63 -4.31 -31.81 -11.05
CA SER A 63 -4.99 -31.73 -12.36
C SER A 63 -5.85 -30.45 -12.48
N PRO A 64 -6.19 -29.98 -13.70
CA PRO A 64 -7.05 -28.81 -13.90
C PRO A 64 -8.41 -28.91 -13.19
N ARG A 65 -8.97 -30.13 -13.10
CA ARG A 65 -10.25 -30.38 -12.41
C ARG A 65 -10.09 -30.17 -10.90
N VAL A 66 -9.09 -30.78 -10.30
CA VAL A 66 -8.81 -30.70 -8.86
C VAL A 66 -8.48 -29.26 -8.47
N MET A 67 -7.64 -28.58 -9.25
CA MET A 67 -7.31 -27.17 -9.02
C MET A 67 -8.55 -26.25 -9.07
N ARG A 68 -9.50 -26.49 -9.99
CA ARG A 68 -10.75 -25.71 -9.99
C ARG A 68 -11.54 -25.91 -8.70
N THR A 69 -11.67 -27.13 -8.21
CA THR A 69 -12.39 -27.44 -6.95
C THR A 69 -11.69 -26.78 -5.77
N ALA A 70 -10.36 -26.92 -5.64
CA ALA A 70 -9.58 -26.30 -4.56
C ALA A 70 -9.70 -24.77 -4.58
N PHE A 71 -9.62 -24.14 -5.76
CA PHE A 71 -9.82 -22.71 -5.89
C PHE A 71 -11.24 -22.24 -5.57
N ALA A 72 -12.28 -23.02 -5.91
CA ALA A 72 -13.65 -22.72 -5.53
C ALA A 72 -13.82 -22.73 -4.00
N ARG A 73 -13.29 -23.75 -3.32
CA ARG A 73 -13.27 -23.83 -1.84
C ARG A 73 -12.46 -22.68 -1.22
N PHE A 74 -11.29 -22.38 -1.79
CA PHE A 74 -10.47 -21.27 -1.34
C PHE A 74 -11.16 -19.91 -1.49
N ALA A 75 -11.93 -19.71 -2.56
CA ALA A 75 -12.61 -18.46 -2.88
C ALA A 75 -13.81 -18.15 -1.98
N ALA A 76 -14.55 -19.19 -1.54
CA ALA A 76 -15.82 -19.03 -0.83
C ALA A 76 -15.78 -18.07 0.37
N PRO A 77 -14.79 -18.13 1.30
CA PRO A 77 -14.72 -17.20 2.43
C PRO A 77 -13.84 -15.96 2.16
N ARG A 78 -13.35 -15.73 0.93
CA ARG A 78 -12.28 -14.74 0.67
C ARG A 78 -12.68 -13.66 -0.32
N ALA A 79 -12.11 -12.47 -0.15
CA ALA A 79 -12.26 -11.37 -1.09
C ALA A 79 -11.59 -11.68 -2.44
N ALA A 80 -12.20 -11.23 -3.54
CA ALA A 80 -11.73 -11.45 -4.92
C ALA A 80 -10.24 -11.09 -5.13
N ALA A 81 -9.74 -10.03 -4.50
CA ALA A 81 -8.34 -9.64 -4.58
C ALA A 81 -7.38 -10.69 -3.97
N SER A 82 -7.78 -11.38 -2.90
CA SER A 82 -7.01 -12.47 -2.30
C SER A 82 -6.99 -13.69 -3.21
N VAL A 83 -8.13 -14.02 -3.82
CA VAL A 83 -8.24 -15.13 -4.77
C VAL A 83 -7.39 -14.85 -6.02
N HIS A 84 -7.46 -13.64 -6.56
CA HIS A 84 -6.65 -13.23 -7.71
C HIS A 84 -5.14 -13.30 -7.40
N ARG A 85 -4.71 -12.87 -6.20
CA ARG A 85 -3.31 -12.98 -5.78
C ARG A 85 -2.87 -14.44 -5.73
N ALA A 86 -3.65 -15.30 -5.09
CA ALA A 86 -3.34 -16.74 -5.00
C ALA A 86 -3.31 -17.38 -6.39
N TRP A 87 -4.25 -17.04 -7.28
CA TRP A 87 -4.24 -17.48 -8.67
C TRP A 87 -2.94 -17.07 -9.38
N SER A 88 -2.52 -15.82 -9.23
CA SER A 88 -1.29 -15.30 -9.83
C SER A 88 -0.04 -16.02 -9.30
N THR A 89 -0.04 -16.36 -8.00
CA THR A 89 1.04 -17.14 -7.37
C THR A 89 1.11 -18.55 -7.97
N TRP A 90 -0.01 -19.24 -8.06
CA TRP A 90 -0.10 -20.59 -8.62
C TRP A 90 0.23 -20.60 -10.12
N ASN A 91 -0.25 -19.63 -10.87
CA ASN A 91 0.12 -19.50 -12.28
C ASN A 91 1.64 -19.32 -12.46
N SER A 92 2.28 -18.54 -11.59
CA SER A 92 3.73 -18.37 -11.60
C SER A 92 4.48 -19.64 -11.19
N PHE A 93 3.92 -20.43 -10.26
CA PHE A 93 4.48 -21.70 -9.83
C PHE A 93 4.42 -22.73 -10.96
N PHE A 94 3.28 -22.94 -11.59
CA PHE A 94 3.17 -23.86 -12.72
C PHE A 94 3.99 -23.41 -13.94
N THR A 95 4.09 -22.10 -14.21
CA THR A 95 4.98 -21.60 -15.26
C THR A 95 6.44 -21.95 -14.98
N PHE A 96 6.86 -21.91 -13.72
CA PHE A 96 8.18 -22.37 -13.31
C PHE A 96 8.33 -23.88 -13.54
N LEU A 97 7.38 -24.70 -13.09
CA LEU A 97 7.43 -26.16 -13.26
C LEU A 97 7.46 -26.59 -14.74
N VAL A 98 6.74 -25.89 -15.61
CA VAL A 98 6.81 -26.13 -17.07
C VAL A 98 8.20 -25.79 -17.60
N ALA A 99 8.80 -24.70 -17.16
CA ALA A 99 10.16 -24.30 -17.58
C ALA A 99 11.23 -25.30 -17.12
N GLU A 100 11.06 -25.91 -15.93
CA GLU A 100 11.93 -26.94 -15.39
C GLU A 100 11.63 -28.36 -15.99
N GLY A 101 10.61 -28.48 -16.85
CA GLY A 101 10.21 -29.75 -17.47
C GLY A 101 9.60 -30.75 -16.48
N VAL A 102 9.11 -30.29 -15.32
CA VAL A 102 8.47 -31.13 -14.29
C VAL A 102 7.04 -31.51 -14.71
N VAL A 103 6.30 -30.56 -15.30
CA VAL A 103 4.94 -30.79 -15.81
C VAL A 103 4.84 -30.40 -17.28
N PRO A 104 3.98 -31.07 -18.06
CA PRO A 104 3.86 -30.82 -19.50
C PRO A 104 3.11 -29.50 -19.81
N GLY A 105 2.37 -28.93 -18.87
CA GLY A 105 1.57 -27.75 -19.09
C GLY A 105 1.09 -27.10 -17.81
N ASN A 106 0.68 -25.83 -17.93
CA ASN A 106 0.15 -25.06 -16.82
C ASN A 106 -1.38 -25.23 -16.73
N PRO A 107 -1.94 -25.79 -15.65
CA PRO A 107 -3.40 -25.98 -15.50
C PRO A 107 -4.16 -24.71 -15.18
N MET A 108 -3.49 -23.61 -14.75
CA MET A 108 -4.13 -22.41 -14.25
C MET A 108 -5.01 -21.64 -15.26
N PRO A 109 -4.72 -21.62 -16.58
CA PRO A 109 -5.66 -21.07 -17.56
C PRO A 109 -7.03 -21.75 -17.53
N ALA A 110 -7.08 -23.08 -17.29
CA ALA A 110 -8.34 -23.83 -17.18
C ALA A 110 -9.08 -23.57 -15.85
N VAL A 111 -8.39 -23.11 -14.80
CA VAL A 111 -9.02 -22.66 -13.54
C VAL A 111 -9.76 -21.33 -13.74
N GLY A 112 -9.29 -20.52 -14.70
CA GLY A 112 -9.83 -19.21 -14.96
C GLY A 112 -9.27 -18.13 -14.02
N ARG A 113 -8.89 -16.99 -14.58
CA ARG A 113 -8.37 -15.86 -13.82
C ARG A 113 -9.52 -15.10 -13.15
N PRO A 114 -9.52 -14.94 -11.80
CA PRO A 114 -10.56 -14.17 -11.13
C PRO A 114 -10.56 -12.72 -11.59
N ARG A 115 -11.75 -12.20 -11.92
CA ARG A 115 -11.93 -10.77 -12.21
C ARG A 115 -11.87 -10.00 -10.90
N THR A 116 -10.99 -9.00 -10.83
CA THR A 116 -10.96 -8.06 -9.71
C THR A 116 -11.32 -6.69 -10.23
N PRO A 117 -12.27 -5.98 -9.60
CA PRO A 117 -12.48 -4.57 -9.91
C PRO A 117 -11.19 -3.80 -9.66
N LEU A 118 -10.99 -2.72 -10.39
CA LEU A 118 -9.87 -1.81 -10.14
C LEU A 118 -9.93 -1.34 -8.68
N PRO A 119 -8.79 -1.36 -7.97
CA PRO A 119 -8.74 -0.90 -6.59
C PRO A 119 -9.16 0.56 -6.52
N GLN A 120 -10.27 0.86 -5.85
CA GLN A 120 -10.68 2.23 -5.60
C GLN A 120 -9.84 2.85 -4.49
N PRO A 121 -9.45 4.13 -4.61
CA PRO A 121 -8.84 4.87 -3.52
C PRO A 121 -9.74 4.85 -2.28
N LYS A 122 -9.13 4.78 -1.11
CA LYS A 122 -9.82 4.77 0.18
C LYS A 122 -9.31 5.92 1.05
N PRO A 123 -9.54 7.19 0.67
CA PRO A 123 -9.18 8.33 1.49
C PRO A 123 -10.00 8.38 2.78
N LEU A 124 -9.61 9.20 3.73
CA LEU A 124 -10.46 9.58 4.84
C LEU A 124 -11.75 10.20 4.30
N ARG A 125 -12.88 9.91 4.93
CA ARG A 125 -14.17 10.45 4.51
C ARG A 125 -14.41 11.81 5.19
N GLY A 126 -15.04 12.71 4.47
CA GLY A 126 -15.28 14.09 4.93
C GLY A 126 -14.16 15.03 4.52
N GLU A 127 -14.58 16.22 4.08
CA GLU A 127 -13.70 17.21 3.48
C GLU A 127 -12.64 17.70 4.47
N ASP A 128 -13.01 18.09 5.67
CA ASP A 128 -12.12 18.67 6.70
C ASP A 128 -11.49 17.62 7.63
N THR A 129 -11.71 16.31 7.38
CA THR A 129 -11.26 15.25 8.28
C THR A 129 -9.73 15.19 8.48
N PRO A 130 -8.89 15.41 7.46
CA PRO A 130 -7.44 15.48 7.66
C PRO A 130 -7.02 16.64 8.57
N GLU A 131 -7.62 17.80 8.41
CA GLU A 131 -7.35 19.01 9.17
C GLU A 131 -7.81 18.86 10.62
N GLU A 132 -9.02 18.32 10.84
CA GLU A 132 -9.54 17.98 12.17
C GLU A 132 -8.63 16.99 12.89
N LEU A 133 -8.12 15.98 12.18
CA LEU A 133 -7.18 15.00 12.74
C LEU A 133 -5.88 15.67 13.21
N LEU A 134 -5.28 16.49 12.37
CA LEU A 134 -4.05 17.21 12.71
C LEU A 134 -4.27 18.17 13.89
N ALA A 135 -5.37 18.92 13.87
CA ALA A 135 -5.72 19.85 14.95
C ALA A 135 -6.00 19.13 16.28
N ALA A 136 -6.66 17.97 16.25
CA ALA A 136 -6.93 17.19 17.45
C ALA A 136 -5.66 16.60 18.05
N VAL A 137 -4.68 16.22 17.22
CA VAL A 137 -3.41 15.66 17.68
C VAL A 137 -2.45 16.75 18.15
N ALA A 138 -2.51 17.94 17.57
CA ALA A 138 -1.75 19.10 18.02
C ALA A 138 -2.15 19.56 19.43
N ARG A 139 -3.43 19.40 19.80
CA ARG A 139 -3.93 19.71 21.14
C ARG A 139 -3.61 18.54 22.09
N ASP A 140 -2.77 18.77 23.07
CA ASP A 140 -2.62 17.84 24.20
C ASP A 140 -3.86 17.97 25.10
N ASP A 141 -4.73 16.96 25.10
CA ASP A 141 -5.94 16.92 25.91
C ASP A 141 -5.71 16.37 27.32
N GLY A 142 -4.46 16.15 27.70
CA GLY A 142 -4.07 15.64 29.03
C GLY A 142 -4.53 14.19 29.34
N ARG A 143 -5.21 13.52 28.41
CA ARG A 143 -5.77 12.17 28.63
C ARG A 143 -4.75 11.04 28.49
N GLN A 144 -3.54 11.35 28.01
CA GLN A 144 -2.47 10.36 27.89
C GLN A 144 -1.53 10.41 29.08
N ARG A 145 -1.10 9.26 29.57
CA ARG A 145 -0.13 9.15 30.64
C ARG A 145 1.26 9.72 30.27
N ASP A 146 1.63 9.65 29.00
CA ASP A 146 2.88 10.17 28.44
C ASP A 146 2.62 10.68 27.01
N PRO A 147 2.06 11.91 26.85
CA PRO A 147 1.76 12.47 25.55
C PRO A 147 3.04 12.83 24.79
N TRP A 148 3.00 12.63 23.48
CA TRP A 148 4.08 13.10 22.60
C TRP A 148 3.48 13.61 21.28
N PRO A 149 2.77 14.74 21.33
CA PRO A 149 2.07 15.30 20.18
C PRO A 149 3.01 15.63 19.02
N GLU A 150 4.25 16.10 19.30
CA GLU A 150 5.22 16.42 18.25
C GLU A 150 5.59 15.19 17.41
N ARG A 151 5.75 14.01 18.05
CA ARG A 151 5.99 12.75 17.34
C ARG A 151 4.77 12.32 16.53
N ASP A 152 3.59 12.38 17.15
CA ASP A 152 2.36 11.92 16.53
C ASP A 152 2.02 12.80 15.31
N LEU A 153 2.22 14.13 15.42
CA LEU A 153 2.11 15.07 14.30
C LEU A 153 3.13 14.80 13.21
N ALA A 154 4.40 14.53 13.56
CA ALA A 154 5.43 14.22 12.57
C ALA A 154 5.06 12.98 11.75
N VAL A 155 4.54 11.93 12.39
CA VAL A 155 4.06 10.71 11.70
C VAL A 155 2.89 11.02 10.77
N LEU A 156 1.88 11.76 11.25
CA LEU A 156 0.70 12.10 10.45
C LEU A 156 1.07 13.02 9.28
N SER A 157 1.90 14.04 9.51
CA SER A 157 2.34 14.97 8.47
C SER A 157 3.12 14.26 7.35
N LEU A 158 4.01 13.35 7.68
CA LEU A 158 4.73 12.53 6.67
C LEU A 158 3.77 11.63 5.88
N ALA A 159 2.69 11.15 6.49
CA ALA A 159 1.71 10.30 5.81
C ALA A 159 0.70 11.12 4.98
N LEU A 160 0.20 12.26 5.51
CA LEU A 160 -0.84 13.11 4.89
C LEU A 160 -0.28 14.13 3.91
N CYS A 161 0.92 14.67 4.16
CA CYS A 161 1.47 15.79 3.38
C CYS A 161 2.66 15.37 2.49
N ALA A 162 3.26 14.19 2.72
CA ALA A 162 4.29 13.62 1.88
C ALA A 162 3.91 12.24 1.29
N GLY A 163 2.76 11.70 1.66
CA GLY A 163 2.19 10.48 1.10
C GLY A 163 3.04 9.22 1.28
N LEU A 164 3.82 9.10 2.34
CA LEU A 164 4.74 8.00 2.54
C LEU A 164 4.02 6.69 2.87
N ARG A 165 4.54 5.56 2.35
CA ARG A 165 4.08 4.22 2.72
C ARG A 165 4.53 3.87 4.14
N LEU A 166 3.81 2.95 4.81
CA LEU A 166 4.19 2.44 6.13
C LEU A 166 5.66 1.97 6.16
N SER A 167 6.09 1.19 5.18
CA SER A 167 7.46 0.68 5.11
C SER A 167 8.49 1.78 4.86
N GLU A 168 8.11 2.82 4.14
CA GLU A 168 8.95 3.99 3.88
C GLU A 168 9.13 4.82 5.16
N LEU A 169 8.03 5.10 5.88
CA LEU A 169 8.07 5.78 7.17
C LEU A 169 9.01 5.08 8.17
N LEU A 170 8.92 3.75 8.26
CA LEU A 170 9.76 2.95 9.16
C LEU A 170 11.23 2.89 8.75
N ALA A 171 11.52 3.11 7.47
CA ALA A 171 12.89 3.09 6.94
C ALA A 171 13.59 4.44 6.99
N LEU A 172 12.87 5.54 7.27
CA LEU A 172 13.45 6.88 7.31
C LEU A 172 14.53 6.98 8.41
N ARG A 173 15.60 7.66 8.06
CA ARG A 173 16.64 8.11 9.00
C ARG A 173 16.60 9.63 9.13
N VAL A 174 17.25 10.19 10.14
CA VAL A 174 17.35 11.64 10.28
C VAL A 174 18.01 12.26 9.03
N ALA A 175 19.03 11.61 8.46
CA ALA A 175 19.67 12.00 7.21
C ALA A 175 18.73 11.97 5.98
N SER A 176 17.56 11.29 6.06
CA SER A 176 16.58 11.33 4.99
C SER A 176 15.92 12.72 4.82
N LEU A 177 16.03 13.58 5.83
CA LEU A 177 15.60 14.98 5.76
C LEU A 177 16.73 15.82 5.18
N ALA A 178 16.72 16.03 3.88
CA ALA A 178 17.76 16.77 3.14
C ALA A 178 17.29 18.18 2.77
N GLY A 179 18.23 19.06 2.45
CA GLY A 179 17.97 20.46 2.08
C GLY A 179 18.09 21.45 3.24
N ARG A 180 17.92 22.73 2.93
CA ARG A 180 17.95 23.84 3.92
C ARG A 180 16.57 24.00 4.57
N PRO A 181 16.50 24.58 5.79
CA PRO A 181 15.19 24.95 6.36
C PRO A 181 14.38 25.80 5.38
N GLY A 182 13.10 25.44 5.22
CA GLY A 182 12.20 26.08 4.24
C GLY A 182 12.22 25.48 2.83
N GLU A 183 13.26 24.72 2.47
CA GLU A 183 13.41 24.03 1.18
C GLU A 183 13.73 22.53 1.38
N ARG A 184 13.24 21.97 2.45
CA ARG A 184 13.52 20.56 2.77
C ARG A 184 12.76 19.59 1.89
N ARG A 185 13.36 18.43 1.77
CA ARG A 185 12.79 17.28 1.09
C ARG A 185 13.04 16.01 1.88
N VAL A 186 12.22 15.01 1.65
CA VAL A 186 12.40 13.66 2.20
C VAL A 186 12.93 12.76 1.11
N ASP A 187 14.12 12.21 1.31
CA ASP A 187 14.71 11.20 0.44
C ASP A 187 14.20 9.82 0.87
N VAL A 188 13.46 9.15 -0.01
CA VAL A 188 12.75 7.91 0.27
C VAL A 188 13.36 6.78 -0.53
N ALA A 189 13.78 5.72 0.15
CA ALA A 189 14.18 4.48 -0.50
C ALA A 189 12.93 3.77 -1.07
N GLY A 190 12.82 3.72 -2.39
CA GLY A 190 11.67 3.12 -3.06
C GLY A 190 11.73 1.60 -3.16
N LYS A 191 10.60 0.97 -3.46
CA LYS A 191 10.51 -0.46 -3.74
C LYS A 191 11.37 -0.82 -4.96
N GLY A 192 12.21 -1.85 -4.84
CA GLY A 192 13.11 -2.28 -5.92
C GLY A 192 14.32 -1.37 -6.14
N GLY A 193 14.73 -0.58 -5.11
CA GLY A 193 15.94 0.24 -5.18
C GLY A 193 15.82 1.54 -5.99
N ARG A 194 14.59 1.96 -6.35
CA ARG A 194 14.35 3.24 -7.03
C ARG A 194 14.09 4.33 -5.98
N PRO A 195 15.08 5.17 -5.66
CA PRO A 195 14.90 6.28 -4.73
C PRO A 195 13.96 7.32 -5.35
N ARG A 196 13.23 8.02 -4.49
CA ARG A 196 12.52 9.23 -4.88
C ARG A 196 12.69 10.29 -3.80
N THR A 197 12.55 11.51 -4.22
CA THR A 197 12.57 12.68 -3.34
C THR A 197 11.18 13.29 -3.31
N VAL A 198 10.69 13.59 -2.11
CA VAL A 198 9.40 14.26 -1.90
C VAL A 198 9.69 15.62 -1.27
N PRO A 199 9.40 16.75 -1.94
CA PRO A 199 9.50 18.06 -1.34
C PRO A 199 8.49 18.16 -0.19
N ILE A 200 8.84 18.88 0.86
CA ILE A 200 7.96 19.15 1.99
C ILE A 200 7.83 20.66 2.21
N GLU A 201 6.62 21.09 2.49
CA GLU A 201 6.31 22.47 2.78
C GLU A 201 6.82 22.91 4.16
N SER A 202 6.93 24.22 4.34
CA SER A 202 7.48 24.83 5.57
C SER A 202 6.75 24.40 6.85
N GLY A 203 5.43 24.12 6.77
CA GLY A 203 4.65 23.61 7.90
C GLY A 203 5.09 22.23 8.34
N VAL A 204 5.32 21.33 7.39
CA VAL A 204 5.81 19.97 7.67
C VAL A 204 7.25 20.02 8.19
N ASP A 205 8.09 20.89 7.62
CA ASP A 205 9.47 21.08 8.07
C ASP A 205 9.51 21.53 9.53
N ARG A 206 8.66 22.46 9.93
CA ARG A 206 8.54 22.93 11.32
C ARG A 206 8.11 21.82 12.26
N VAL A 207 7.07 21.07 11.92
CA VAL A 207 6.61 19.90 12.72
C VAL A 207 7.74 18.88 12.92
N LEU A 208 8.53 18.62 11.89
CA LEU A 208 9.66 17.70 12.00
C LEU A 208 10.80 18.26 12.86
N ALA A 209 11.08 19.56 12.78
CA ALA A 209 12.05 20.24 13.64
C ALA A 209 11.64 20.18 15.11
N ASP A 210 10.37 20.51 15.42
CA ASP A 210 9.82 20.46 16.78
C ASP A 210 9.87 19.03 17.34
N TYR A 211 9.56 18.03 16.51
CA TYR A 211 9.70 16.62 16.89
C TYR A 211 11.16 16.25 17.20
N LEU A 212 12.11 16.61 16.36
CA LEU A 212 13.53 16.29 16.57
C LEU A 212 14.07 16.99 17.82
N ASP A 213 13.63 18.21 18.10
CA ASP A 213 14.01 18.94 19.31
C ASP A 213 13.37 18.34 20.57
N SER A 214 12.09 17.95 20.52
CA SER A 214 11.45 17.23 21.62
C SER A 214 12.11 15.87 21.89
N ARG A 215 12.50 15.16 20.83
CA ARG A 215 13.23 13.90 20.91
C ARG A 215 14.63 14.09 21.52
N ARG A 216 15.33 15.16 21.14
CA ARG A 216 16.65 15.50 21.72
C ARG A 216 16.52 15.78 23.21
N ARG A 217 15.48 16.47 23.64
CA ARG A 217 15.21 16.71 25.07
C ARG A 217 14.91 15.40 25.84
N ARG A 218 14.18 14.45 25.22
CA ARG A 218 13.80 13.17 25.85
C ARG A 218 14.95 12.17 25.95
N PHE A 219 15.79 12.07 24.89
CA PHE A 219 16.77 10.98 24.74
C PHE A 219 18.21 11.46 24.50
N GLY A 220 18.47 12.75 24.58
CA GLY A 220 19.78 13.33 24.37
C GLY A 220 20.18 13.48 22.90
N ALA A 221 21.30 14.18 22.66
CA ALA A 221 21.77 14.55 21.32
C ALA A 221 22.08 13.34 20.41
N ARG A 222 22.48 12.21 20.99
CA ARG A 222 22.79 10.99 20.20
C ARG A 222 21.56 10.42 19.49
N SER A 223 20.35 10.70 19.99
CA SER A 223 19.10 10.19 19.41
C SER A 223 18.78 10.79 18.05
N VAL A 224 19.33 11.94 17.69
CA VAL A 224 19.07 12.68 16.44
C VAL A 224 20.28 12.73 15.51
N ARG A 225 21.17 11.72 15.59
CA ARG A 225 22.28 11.61 14.64
C ARG A 225 21.77 11.29 13.23
N PRO A 226 22.54 11.64 12.18
CA PRO A 226 22.10 11.38 10.79
C PRO A 226 21.71 9.95 10.49
N ASP A 227 22.39 8.97 11.06
CA ASP A 227 22.17 7.54 10.90
C ASP A 227 21.04 6.97 11.79
N SER A 228 20.56 7.76 12.76
CA SER A 228 19.47 7.33 13.65
C SER A 228 18.16 7.19 12.89
N PRO A 229 17.30 6.21 13.24
CA PRO A 229 15.93 6.14 12.71
C PRO A 229 15.21 7.46 12.92
N LEU A 230 14.48 7.95 11.92
CA LEU A 230 13.73 9.21 12.06
C LEU A 230 12.59 9.05 13.08
N LEU A 231 11.82 7.98 13.01
CA LEU A 231 10.67 7.76 13.87
C LEU A 231 10.99 6.73 14.96
N VAL A 232 10.75 7.11 16.21
CA VAL A 232 11.00 6.28 17.38
C VAL A 232 9.77 6.12 18.25
N ASP A 233 9.75 5.06 19.05
CA ASP A 233 8.73 4.84 20.07
C ASP A 233 9.01 5.66 21.35
N ARG A 234 8.19 5.44 22.40
CA ARG A 234 8.33 6.13 23.70
C ARG A 234 9.60 5.78 24.49
N ARG A 235 10.33 4.74 24.08
CA ARG A 235 11.59 4.32 24.68
C ARG A 235 12.80 4.82 23.90
N GLY A 236 12.58 5.53 22.78
CA GLY A 236 13.64 5.96 21.87
C GLY A 236 14.10 4.88 20.88
N GLU A 237 13.43 3.72 20.87
CA GLU A 237 13.73 2.62 19.96
C GLU A 237 13.06 2.83 18.59
N PRO A 238 13.61 2.25 17.51
CA PRO A 238 12.99 2.35 16.18
C PRO A 238 11.53 1.96 16.20
N LEU A 239 10.66 2.80 15.67
CA LEU A 239 9.23 2.52 15.60
C LEU A 239 8.99 1.28 14.73
N ARG A 240 8.25 0.30 15.25
CA ARG A 240 7.91 -0.94 14.55
C ARG A 240 6.54 -0.84 13.90
N ARG A 241 6.26 -1.72 12.93
CA ARG A 241 4.99 -1.77 12.19
C ARG A 241 3.75 -1.72 13.12
N GLY A 242 3.70 -2.58 14.12
CA GLY A 242 2.58 -2.62 15.07
C GLY A 242 2.46 -1.32 15.88
N GLY A 243 3.59 -0.76 16.33
CA GLY A 243 3.63 0.52 17.06
C GLY A 243 3.14 1.68 16.20
N LEU A 244 3.57 1.76 14.93
CA LEU A 244 3.10 2.80 14.00
C LEU A 244 1.59 2.68 13.71
N GLN A 245 1.09 1.46 13.50
CA GLN A 245 -0.34 1.23 13.31
C GLN A 245 -1.16 1.63 14.53
N TYR A 246 -0.72 1.22 15.73
CA TYR A 246 -1.37 1.59 16.98
C TYR A 246 -1.36 3.11 17.21
N LEU A 247 -0.24 3.78 16.93
CA LEU A 247 -0.12 5.24 17.03
C LEU A 247 -1.18 5.93 16.17
N VAL A 248 -1.27 5.57 14.89
CA VAL A 248 -2.24 6.17 13.96
C VAL A 248 -3.68 5.88 14.40
N GLU A 249 -3.99 4.66 14.83
CA GLU A 249 -5.31 4.32 15.36
C GLU A 249 -5.65 5.10 16.64
N SER A 250 -4.66 5.32 17.49
CA SER A 250 -4.83 6.16 18.68
C SER A 250 -5.13 7.61 18.30
N CYS A 251 -4.46 8.14 17.26
CA CYS A 251 -4.77 9.48 16.73
C CYS A 251 -6.20 9.57 16.20
N TYR A 252 -6.67 8.58 15.44
CA TYR A 252 -8.06 8.53 14.96
C TYR A 252 -9.08 8.52 16.10
N ARG A 253 -8.83 7.74 17.15
CA ARG A 253 -9.71 7.70 18.33
C ARG A 253 -9.73 9.03 19.07
N ARG A 254 -8.58 9.69 19.24
CA ARG A 254 -8.50 11.01 19.88
C ARG A 254 -9.25 12.08 19.10
N ALA A 255 -9.15 12.04 17.79
CA ALA A 255 -9.87 12.94 16.90
C ALA A 255 -11.36 12.62 16.74
N GLY A 256 -11.84 11.48 17.26
CA GLY A 256 -13.23 11.07 17.11
C GLY A 256 -13.65 10.72 15.69
N ILE A 257 -12.69 10.40 14.79
CA ILE A 257 -12.95 10.18 13.35
C ILE A 257 -12.94 8.70 12.94
N GLY A 258 -13.08 7.78 13.89
CA GLY A 258 -12.96 6.33 13.60
C GLY A 258 -13.94 5.82 12.54
N ASP A 259 -15.14 6.36 12.47
CA ASP A 259 -16.17 6.08 11.48
C ASP A 259 -15.85 6.61 10.08
N ARG A 260 -15.00 7.65 9.98
CA ARG A 260 -14.55 8.25 8.72
C ARG A 260 -13.34 7.52 8.10
N VAL A 261 -12.74 6.57 8.82
CA VAL A 261 -11.63 5.75 8.33
C VAL A 261 -12.16 4.53 7.59
N PRO A 262 -11.87 4.35 6.29
CA PRO A 262 -12.33 3.18 5.55
C PRO A 262 -11.78 1.87 6.14
N ARG A 263 -12.64 0.85 6.24
CA ARG A 263 -12.27 -0.46 6.80
C ARG A 263 -11.01 -1.02 6.10
N GLY A 264 -10.05 -1.45 6.90
CA GLY A 264 -8.79 -2.05 6.43
C GLY A 264 -7.78 -1.06 5.83
N ALA A 265 -8.09 0.23 5.70
CA ALA A 265 -7.21 1.20 5.06
C ALA A 265 -6.25 1.90 6.05
N ARG A 266 -6.58 2.00 7.34
CA ARG A 266 -5.72 2.58 8.40
C ARG A 266 -4.73 3.64 7.89
N LEU A 267 -3.42 3.36 7.96
CA LEU A 267 -2.37 4.26 7.48
C LEU A 267 -2.41 4.48 5.96
N HIS A 268 -2.91 3.50 5.19
CA HIS A 268 -3.10 3.71 3.76
C HIS A 268 -4.17 4.75 3.44
N ALA A 269 -5.16 4.96 4.32
CA ALA A 269 -6.15 6.03 4.15
C ALA A 269 -5.49 7.41 4.12
N LEU A 270 -4.50 7.68 4.98
CA LEU A 270 -3.75 8.94 4.98
C LEU A 270 -3.05 9.20 3.64
N ARG A 271 -2.36 8.19 3.12
CA ARG A 271 -1.70 8.28 1.81
C ARG A 271 -2.71 8.41 0.66
N HIS A 272 -3.84 7.71 0.72
CA HIS A 272 -4.91 7.87 -0.27
C HIS A 272 -5.51 9.27 -0.21
N THR A 273 -5.68 9.84 0.99
CA THR A 273 -6.10 11.23 1.18
C THR A 273 -5.14 12.20 0.52
N PHE A 274 -3.83 12.05 0.75
CA PHE A 274 -2.81 12.86 0.08
C PHE A 274 -2.94 12.81 -1.46
N ALA A 275 -3.05 11.61 -2.01
CA ALA A 275 -3.15 11.44 -3.45
C ALA A 275 -4.46 12.01 -4.03
N THR A 276 -5.58 11.84 -3.31
CA THR A 276 -6.89 12.37 -3.71
C THR A 276 -6.89 13.89 -3.67
N ARG A 277 -6.34 14.50 -2.60
CA ARG A 277 -6.21 15.96 -2.50
C ARG A 277 -5.34 16.54 -3.62
N LEU A 278 -4.20 15.93 -3.93
CA LEU A 278 -3.39 16.34 -5.08
C LEU A 278 -4.18 16.31 -6.40
N ALA A 279 -5.01 15.28 -6.60
CA ALA A 279 -5.84 15.19 -7.79
C ALA A 279 -6.96 16.25 -7.78
N GLU A 280 -7.57 16.54 -6.63
CA GLU A 280 -8.56 17.59 -6.43
C GLU A 280 -7.97 18.98 -6.70
N ASP A 281 -6.72 19.22 -6.30
CA ASP A 281 -5.96 20.44 -6.53
C ASP A 281 -5.39 20.54 -7.96
N GLY A 282 -5.69 19.58 -8.84
CA GLY A 282 -5.35 19.63 -10.27
C GLY A 282 -4.01 18.99 -10.64
N ALA A 283 -3.35 18.29 -9.74
CA ALA A 283 -2.13 17.57 -10.09
C ALA A 283 -2.38 16.46 -11.11
N SER A 284 -1.50 16.36 -12.11
CA SER A 284 -1.59 15.30 -13.12
C SER A 284 -1.25 13.91 -12.57
N ALA A 285 -1.75 12.85 -13.24
CA ALA A 285 -1.40 11.48 -12.90
C ALA A 285 0.11 11.23 -12.88
N ALA A 286 0.88 11.92 -13.71
CA ALA A 286 2.34 11.80 -13.77
C ALA A 286 3.01 12.43 -12.53
N GLU A 287 2.52 13.55 -12.05
CA GLU A 287 3.00 14.19 -10.81
C GLU A 287 2.67 13.34 -9.60
N ILE A 288 1.43 12.88 -9.48
CA ILE A 288 1.01 11.96 -8.41
C ILE A 288 1.85 10.67 -8.43
N MET A 289 2.11 10.12 -9.64
CA MET A 289 2.95 8.93 -9.80
C MET A 289 4.38 9.17 -9.28
N ARG A 290 4.99 10.31 -9.60
CA ARG A 290 6.34 10.66 -9.13
C ARG A 290 6.39 10.82 -7.62
N LEU A 291 5.47 11.61 -7.05
CA LEU A 291 5.42 11.88 -5.61
C LEU A 291 5.16 10.61 -4.80
N LEU A 292 4.24 9.77 -5.25
CA LEU A 292 3.91 8.52 -4.57
C LEU A 292 4.89 7.37 -4.86
N GLY A 293 5.71 7.45 -5.89
CA GLY A 293 6.55 6.34 -6.33
C GLY A 293 5.71 5.13 -6.78
N HIS A 294 4.69 5.35 -7.61
CA HIS A 294 3.93 4.29 -8.25
C HIS A 294 4.72 3.70 -9.41
N ALA A 295 4.67 2.37 -9.56
CA ALA A 295 5.37 1.68 -10.64
C ALA A 295 4.68 1.84 -12.01
N SER A 296 3.40 2.25 -12.03
CA SER A 296 2.62 2.46 -13.26
C SER A 296 1.72 3.68 -13.15
N LEU A 297 1.49 4.34 -14.29
CA LEU A 297 0.58 5.47 -14.42
C LEU A 297 -0.87 5.07 -14.06
N ALA A 298 -1.29 3.86 -14.41
CA ALA A 298 -2.62 3.34 -14.12
C ALA A 298 -2.98 3.42 -12.62
N SER A 299 -1.99 3.19 -11.73
CA SER A 299 -2.21 3.32 -10.28
C SER A 299 -2.49 4.76 -9.83
N SER A 300 -2.06 5.76 -10.60
CA SER A 300 -2.28 7.18 -10.28
C SER A 300 -3.51 7.73 -11.01
N GLN A 301 -3.84 7.21 -12.18
CA GLN A 301 -5.06 7.55 -12.91
C GLN A 301 -6.32 7.27 -12.09
N THR A 302 -6.32 6.21 -11.27
CA THR A 302 -7.46 5.88 -10.39
C THR A 302 -7.85 7.04 -9.46
N TYR A 303 -6.92 7.91 -9.05
CA TYR A 303 -7.23 9.10 -8.24
C TYR A 303 -7.88 10.20 -9.07
N ILE A 304 -7.47 10.38 -10.32
CA ILE A 304 -8.03 11.38 -11.23
C ILE A 304 -9.44 11.00 -11.68
N GLU A 305 -9.69 9.70 -11.93
CA GLU A 305 -11.02 9.22 -12.32
C GLU A 305 -12.06 9.43 -11.21
N VAL A 306 -11.64 9.39 -9.93
CA VAL A 306 -12.53 9.62 -8.78
C VAL A 306 -12.91 11.11 -8.65
N THR A 307 -12.13 12.02 -9.22
CA THR A 307 -12.38 13.48 -9.17
C THR A 307 -13.25 13.97 -10.35
N ALA A 308 -14.32 13.24 -10.67
CA ALA A 308 -15.24 13.59 -11.78
C ALA A 308 -15.84 15.02 -11.70
N GLY A 309 -15.85 15.65 -10.52
CA GLY A 309 -16.19 17.06 -10.34
C GLY A 309 -15.24 18.01 -11.09
N GLN A 310 -13.95 17.67 -11.16
CA GLN A 310 -12.93 18.46 -11.83
C GLN A 310 -13.06 18.41 -13.36
N GLN A 311 -13.49 17.30 -13.94
CA GLN A 311 -13.75 17.21 -15.38
C GLN A 311 -14.84 18.20 -15.80
N ARG A 312 -15.92 18.32 -15.01
CA ARG A 312 -16.96 19.32 -15.24
C ARG A 312 -16.45 20.75 -15.07
N ALA A 313 -15.61 21.00 -14.06
CA ALA A 313 -14.99 22.31 -13.84
C ALA A 313 -14.04 22.67 -14.98
N ALA A 314 -13.20 21.73 -15.44
CA ALA A 314 -12.31 21.91 -16.58
C ALA A 314 -13.09 22.23 -17.88
N VAL A 315 -14.20 21.53 -18.13
CA VAL A 315 -15.08 21.82 -19.27
C VAL A 315 -15.70 23.21 -19.14
N ARG A 316 -16.16 23.62 -17.96
CA ARG A 316 -16.69 24.99 -17.71
C ARG A 316 -15.64 26.07 -17.89
N SER A 317 -14.41 25.83 -17.47
CA SER A 317 -13.30 26.79 -17.57
C SER A 317 -12.74 26.95 -18.99
N ASN A 318 -13.10 26.05 -19.92
CA ASN A 318 -12.68 26.12 -21.31
C ASN A 318 -13.19 27.43 -21.94
N ARG A 319 -12.25 28.20 -22.54
CA ARG A 319 -12.55 29.52 -23.14
C ARG A 319 -13.67 29.45 -24.15
N THR A 320 -13.70 28.41 -24.97
CA THR A 320 -14.72 28.23 -26.01
C THR A 320 -16.11 27.98 -25.42
N ASN A 321 -16.18 27.16 -24.34
CA ASN A 321 -17.45 26.89 -23.64
C ASN A 321 -17.98 28.15 -22.94
N ARG A 322 -17.10 28.97 -22.37
CA ARG A 322 -17.49 30.25 -21.78
C ARG A 322 -17.99 31.24 -22.81
N ALA A 323 -17.29 31.34 -23.94
CA ALA A 323 -17.75 32.19 -25.06
C ALA A 323 -19.11 31.74 -25.59
N LEU A 324 -19.33 30.44 -25.74
CA LEU A 324 -20.60 29.87 -26.14
C LEU A 324 -21.72 30.16 -25.13
N ALA A 325 -21.44 30.04 -23.83
CA ALA A 325 -22.41 30.35 -22.78
C ALA A 325 -22.85 31.81 -22.80
N VAL A 326 -21.94 32.74 -23.08
CA VAL A 326 -22.27 34.17 -23.26
C VAL A 326 -23.14 34.40 -24.49
N LEU A 327 -22.82 33.74 -25.63
CA LEU A 327 -23.58 33.86 -26.87
C LEU A 327 -25.02 33.32 -26.77
N VAL A 328 -25.20 32.25 -25.98
CA VAL A 328 -26.52 31.62 -25.77
C VAL A 328 -27.32 32.34 -24.69
N GLY A 329 -26.64 32.81 -23.60
CA GLY A 329 -27.29 33.58 -22.54
C GLY A 329 -27.77 34.97 -22.95
N GLY A 330 -27.12 35.61 -23.92
CA GLY A 330 -27.53 36.91 -24.47
C GLY A 330 -28.74 36.88 -25.45
N ARG A 331 -29.29 35.69 -25.76
CA ARG A 331 -30.47 35.51 -26.59
C ARG A 331 -31.80 35.41 -25.81
N GLY A 332 -31.76 35.47 -24.50
CA GLY A 332 -32.93 35.23 -23.63
C GLY A 332 -33.66 36.47 -23.11
N ASP A 333 -33.14 37.69 -23.38
CA ASP A 333 -33.73 38.94 -22.84
C ASP A 333 -34.42 39.85 -23.89
N ASP A 334 -34.63 39.35 -25.13
CA ASP A 334 -35.38 40.09 -26.15
C ASP A 334 -36.64 39.31 -26.62
N SER A 335 -37.55 39.05 -25.67
CA SER A 335 -38.91 38.59 -26.05
C SER A 335 -39.95 39.06 -25.04
#